data_f9238ed56070e432caf4f75f9e08c14b
#
_entry.id   f9238ed56070e432caf4f75f9e08c14b
#
_cell.length_a   1.000
_cell.length_b   1.000
_cell.length_c   1.000
_cell.angle_alpha   90.00
_cell.angle_beta   90.00
_cell.angle_gamma   90.00
#
_symmetry.space_group_name_H-M   'P 1'
#
loop_
_entity.id
_entity.type
_entity.pdbx_description
1 polymer ?
#
loop_
_entity_poly.entity_id
_entity_poly.type
_entity_poly.pdbx_seq_one_letter_code
_entity_poly.pdbx_strand_id
1 'polypeptide(L)'
;CVEENIQPKSLRTDLMRNSDYIGLNGKKQPLLLQDDILTEGKYEIAKVQSEIPLFNWILDNRSQNTVAYQILVSSNREEINQDKGEVWDSGKVNTQKSSSVYGGKTLQKNKVYYWKVRYWENEDLSSVYSEPQAFVIDPNASSDKFSQEPLLATDEFPIITKKTEGSYFLDFRKAAFAKLKIELSSIKNDSVLISVG
;
A
#
# COMPACT_ATOMS: atom_id res chain seq x y z
N CYS A 1 -26.00 -18.10 14.25
CA CYS A 1 -25.34 -16.81 13.93
C CYS A 1 -23.94 -16.89 14.46
N VAL A 2 -22.94 -16.80 13.61
CA VAL A 2 -21.55 -16.60 14.06
C VAL A 2 -21.48 -15.13 14.45
N GLU A 3 -21.28 -14.85 15.73
CA GLU A 3 -20.95 -13.48 16.17
C GLU A 3 -19.62 -13.13 15.51
N GLU A 4 -19.63 -12.22 14.55
CA GLU A 4 -18.38 -11.65 14.03
C GLU A 4 -17.67 -10.91 15.18
N ASN A 5 -16.47 -11.34 15.49
CA ASN A 5 -15.63 -10.71 16.49
C ASN A 5 -15.34 -9.25 16.08
N ILE A 6 -15.44 -8.34 17.06
CA ILE A 6 -15.05 -6.94 16.87
C ILE A 6 -13.53 -6.89 16.65
N GLN A 7 -13.08 -6.37 15.53
CA GLN A 7 -11.66 -6.28 15.18
C GLN A 7 -11.34 -5.02 14.35
N PRO A 8 -10.11 -4.49 14.41
CA PRO A 8 -9.65 -3.45 13.49
C PRO A 8 -9.69 -3.91 12.04
N LYS A 9 -9.99 -2.98 11.13
CA LYS A 9 -10.12 -3.23 9.68
C LYS A 9 -9.26 -2.25 8.89
N SER A 10 -9.08 -2.53 7.60
CA SER A 10 -8.41 -1.63 6.64
C SER A 10 -7.03 -1.17 7.10
N LEU A 11 -6.22 -2.11 7.58
CA LEU A 11 -4.85 -1.86 7.99
C LEU A 11 -4.04 -1.29 6.83
N ARG A 12 -3.21 -0.27 7.11
CA ARG A 12 -2.32 0.37 6.14
C ARG A 12 -0.96 0.63 6.76
N THR A 13 0.07 0.45 5.96
CA THR A 13 1.45 0.81 6.30
C THR A 13 1.87 1.97 5.40
N ASP A 14 2.24 3.11 5.98
CA ASP A 14 2.49 4.38 5.26
C ASP A 14 1.35 4.77 4.30
N LEU A 15 0.11 4.60 4.74
CA LEU A 15 -1.13 4.79 3.99
C LEU A 15 -1.32 3.83 2.80
N MET A 16 -0.35 2.96 2.52
CA MET A 16 -0.47 1.93 1.50
C MET A 16 -1.19 0.71 2.04
N ARG A 17 -2.10 0.18 1.25
CA ARG A 17 -2.78 -1.06 1.55
C ARG A 17 -2.07 -2.20 0.83
N ASN A 18 -1.71 -3.24 1.56
CA ASN A 18 -1.33 -4.48 0.93
C ASN A 18 -2.48 -4.98 0.07
N SER A 19 -2.18 -5.37 -1.15
CA SER A 19 -3.16 -5.98 -2.01
C SER A 19 -3.45 -7.39 -1.52
N ASP A 20 -4.59 -7.58 -0.85
CA ASP A 20 -5.08 -8.92 -0.47
C ASP A 20 -5.48 -9.75 -1.71
N TYR A 21 -5.37 -9.16 -2.89
CA TYR A 21 -5.83 -9.74 -4.14
C TYR A 21 -4.87 -9.43 -5.27
N ILE A 22 -4.75 -10.38 -6.18
CA ILE A 22 -4.07 -10.20 -7.47
C ILE A 22 -5.08 -10.26 -8.61
N GLY A 23 -4.82 -9.52 -9.66
CA GLY A 23 -5.51 -9.67 -10.94
C GLY A 23 -4.83 -10.77 -11.76
N LEU A 24 -5.49 -11.91 -11.94
CA LEU A 24 -5.01 -12.97 -12.81
C LEU A 24 -6.05 -13.23 -13.92
N ASN A 25 -5.65 -13.06 -15.18
CA ASN A 25 -6.54 -13.22 -16.34
C ASN A 25 -7.86 -12.43 -16.22
N GLY A 26 -7.78 -11.19 -15.71
CA GLY A 26 -8.94 -10.31 -15.52
C GLY A 26 -9.85 -10.68 -14.34
N LYS A 27 -9.50 -11.69 -13.55
CA LYS A 27 -10.24 -12.09 -12.35
C LYS A 27 -9.44 -11.74 -11.09
N LYS A 28 -10.16 -11.22 -10.10
CA LYS A 28 -9.62 -10.94 -8.78
C LYS A 28 -9.47 -12.26 -8.02
N GLN A 29 -8.25 -12.58 -7.58
CA GLN A 29 -7.97 -13.77 -6.77
C GLN A 29 -7.34 -13.37 -5.43
N PRO A 30 -7.68 -14.04 -4.33
CA PRO A 30 -7.04 -13.78 -3.04
C PRO A 30 -5.55 -14.12 -3.13
N LEU A 31 -4.71 -13.20 -2.67
CA LEU A 31 -3.27 -13.40 -2.55
C LEU A 31 -2.98 -13.91 -1.14
N LEU A 32 -2.65 -15.18 -1.03
CA LEU A 32 -2.01 -15.69 0.18
C LEU A 32 -0.54 -15.29 0.10
N LEU A 33 -0.14 -14.29 0.88
CA LEU A 33 1.24 -13.85 0.98
C LEU A 33 2.08 -14.99 1.57
N GLN A 34 2.75 -15.73 0.70
CA GLN A 34 3.79 -16.68 1.05
C GLN A 34 5.14 -16.02 0.73
N ASP A 35 6.17 -16.31 1.51
CA ASP A 35 7.50 -15.72 1.31
C ASP A 35 8.06 -15.96 -0.11
N ASP A 36 7.67 -17.07 -0.74
CA ASP A 36 8.08 -17.45 -2.10
C ASP A 36 7.54 -16.50 -3.19
N ILE A 37 6.40 -15.86 -2.94
CA ILE A 37 5.78 -14.92 -3.91
C ILE A 37 6.61 -13.64 -4.04
N LEU A 38 7.31 -13.25 -2.98
CA LEU A 38 8.16 -12.06 -2.94
C LEU A 38 9.45 -12.21 -3.76
N THR A 39 9.96 -13.44 -3.85
CA THR A 39 11.20 -13.75 -4.57
C THR A 39 10.99 -13.93 -6.07
N GLU A 40 9.80 -14.30 -6.51
CA GLU A 40 9.51 -14.57 -7.92
C GLU A 40 9.25 -13.34 -8.79
N GLY A 41 9.12 -12.15 -8.21
CA GLY A 41 8.89 -10.90 -8.94
C GLY A 41 7.57 -10.82 -9.72
N LYS A 42 6.65 -11.78 -9.50
CA LYS A 42 5.38 -11.86 -10.21
C LYS A 42 4.32 -10.87 -9.70
N TYR A 43 4.50 -10.35 -8.50
CA TYR A 43 3.52 -9.49 -7.85
C TYR A 43 4.19 -8.29 -7.22
N GLU A 44 3.61 -7.12 -7.45
CA GLU A 44 4.03 -5.90 -6.76
C GLU A 44 3.40 -5.88 -5.37
N ILE A 45 4.24 -6.04 -4.36
CA ILE A 45 3.86 -5.81 -2.96
C ILE A 45 4.26 -4.38 -2.62
N ALA A 46 3.37 -3.67 -1.92
CA ALA A 46 3.66 -2.33 -1.45
C ALA A 46 4.98 -2.30 -0.67
N LYS A 47 5.96 -1.56 -1.20
CA LYS A 47 7.27 -1.39 -0.59
C LYS A 47 7.27 -0.10 0.21
N VAL A 48 7.51 -0.23 1.49
CA VAL A 48 7.62 0.89 2.42
C VAL A 48 8.97 1.56 2.26
N GLN A 49 8.99 2.84 1.92
CA GLN A 49 10.22 3.62 1.71
C GLN A 49 10.72 4.31 3.00
N SER A 50 9.97 4.22 4.08
CA SER A 50 10.37 4.68 5.40
C SER A 50 11.00 3.56 6.22
N GLU A 51 12.09 3.83 6.93
CA GLU A 51 12.65 2.91 7.94
C GLU A 51 11.82 2.89 9.22
N ILE A 52 10.93 3.88 9.39
CA ILE A 52 10.04 4.06 10.53
C ILE A 52 8.60 4.17 10.01
N PRO A 53 7.98 3.06 9.56
CA PRO A 53 6.68 3.09 8.95
C PRO A 53 5.57 3.57 9.90
N LEU A 54 4.56 4.22 9.32
CA LEU A 54 3.35 4.62 10.01
C LEU A 54 2.27 3.55 9.80
N PHE A 55 1.76 2.99 10.88
CA PHE A 55 0.62 2.08 10.89
C PHE A 55 -0.68 2.82 11.10
N ASN A 56 -1.70 2.48 10.30
CA ASN A 56 -3.05 3.03 10.40
C ASN A 56 -4.08 1.89 10.30
N TRP A 57 -5.19 2.05 10.99
CA TRP A 57 -6.34 1.13 10.94
C TRP A 57 -7.64 1.86 11.13
N ILE A 58 -8.73 1.19 10.83
CA ILE A 58 -10.09 1.68 11.07
C ILE A 58 -10.73 0.80 12.15
N LEU A 59 -11.44 1.42 13.08
CA LEU A 59 -12.21 0.71 14.09
C LEU A 59 -13.38 -0.03 13.43
N ASP A 60 -13.87 -1.08 14.05
CA ASP A 60 -15.12 -1.71 13.64
C ASP A 60 -16.27 -0.71 13.72
N ASN A 61 -17.22 -0.79 12.80
CA ASN A 61 -18.37 0.12 12.74
C ASN A 61 -19.27 0.08 14.01
N ARG A 62 -19.16 -0.99 14.78
CA ARG A 62 -19.88 -1.15 16.06
C ARG A 62 -19.17 -0.44 17.22
N SER A 63 -17.89 -0.07 17.03
CA SER A 63 -17.09 0.60 18.05
C SER A 63 -17.19 2.11 17.87
N GLN A 64 -17.56 2.81 18.93
CA GLN A 64 -17.71 4.27 18.89
C GLN A 64 -16.45 5.00 19.36
N ASN A 65 -15.68 4.37 20.24
CA ASN A 65 -14.51 4.97 20.88
C ASN A 65 -13.39 3.96 21.01
N THR A 66 -12.17 4.46 21.14
CA THR A 66 -11.02 3.68 21.59
C THR A 66 -10.29 4.44 22.68
N VAL A 67 -9.80 3.72 23.67
CA VAL A 67 -8.99 4.28 24.77
C VAL A 67 -7.55 3.80 24.73
N ALA A 68 -7.27 2.70 24.02
CA ALA A 68 -5.93 2.15 23.88
C ALA A 68 -5.84 1.25 22.65
N TYR A 69 -4.61 0.99 22.21
CA TYR A 69 -4.30 -0.03 21.21
C TYR A 69 -3.07 -0.86 21.62
N GLN A 70 -2.87 -1.98 20.93
CA GLN A 70 -1.62 -2.74 20.95
C GLN A 70 -1.30 -3.23 19.54
N ILE A 71 -0.08 -3.02 19.11
CA ILE A 71 0.45 -3.46 17.80
C ILE A 71 1.48 -4.55 18.04
N LEU A 72 1.40 -5.60 17.24
CA LEU A 72 2.41 -6.64 17.15
C LEU A 72 3.04 -6.62 15.76
N VAL A 73 4.35 -6.75 15.70
CA VAL A 73 5.12 -6.90 14.45
C VAL A 73 6.02 -8.12 14.55
N SER A 74 5.97 -8.97 13.53
CA SER A 74 6.76 -10.19 13.43
C SER A 74 7.42 -10.31 12.07
N SER A 75 8.57 -10.94 12.00
CA SER A 75 9.18 -11.38 10.74
C SER A 75 8.74 -12.78 10.33
N ASN A 76 7.92 -13.44 11.15
CA ASN A 76 7.43 -14.78 10.93
C ASN A 76 5.89 -14.80 10.95
N ARG A 77 5.29 -15.33 9.88
CA ARG A 77 3.83 -15.41 9.76
C ARG A 77 3.19 -16.33 10.79
N GLU A 78 3.84 -17.42 11.15
CA GLU A 78 3.30 -18.36 12.14
C GLU A 78 3.26 -17.72 13.53
N GLU A 79 4.30 -17.00 13.89
CA GLU A 79 4.36 -16.29 15.18
C GLU A 79 3.33 -15.17 15.28
N ILE A 80 3.17 -14.35 14.23
CA ILE A 80 2.15 -13.30 14.26
C ILE A 80 0.74 -13.91 14.36
N ASN A 81 0.47 -15.05 13.74
CA ASN A 81 -0.79 -15.77 13.86
C ASN A 81 -1.04 -16.29 15.28
N GLN A 82 0.02 -16.55 16.05
CA GLN A 82 -0.02 -16.94 17.46
C GLN A 82 0.00 -15.74 18.43
N ASP A 83 -0.26 -14.52 17.95
CA ASP A 83 -0.24 -13.29 18.73
C ASP A 83 1.14 -12.96 19.33
N LYS A 84 2.23 -13.28 18.61
CA LYS A 84 3.59 -12.96 19.01
C LYS A 84 4.19 -11.89 18.10
N GLY A 85 4.73 -10.85 18.72
CA GLY A 85 5.42 -9.73 18.06
C GLY A 85 6.90 -9.72 18.41
N GLU A 86 7.70 -10.67 17.89
CA GLU A 86 9.12 -10.80 18.25
C GLU A 86 9.98 -9.64 17.76
N VAL A 87 9.52 -8.92 16.74
CA VAL A 87 10.18 -7.71 16.24
C VAL A 87 9.74 -6.50 17.04
N TRP A 88 8.44 -6.40 17.31
CA TRP A 88 7.89 -5.33 18.12
C TRP A 88 6.53 -5.73 18.72
N ASP A 89 6.40 -5.51 20.01
CA ASP A 89 5.15 -5.45 20.75
C ASP A 89 5.09 -4.06 21.39
N SER A 90 4.11 -3.24 20.99
CA SER A 90 3.94 -1.91 21.56
C SER A 90 3.50 -1.91 23.02
N GLY A 91 3.05 -3.06 23.52
CA GLY A 91 2.25 -3.11 24.74
C GLY A 91 0.92 -2.34 24.58
N LYS A 92 0.16 -2.22 25.66
CA LYS A 92 -1.06 -1.40 25.70
C LYS A 92 -0.69 0.08 25.73
N VAL A 93 -0.97 0.80 24.65
CA VAL A 93 -0.71 2.25 24.50
C VAL A 93 -2.02 3.00 24.71
N ASN A 94 -2.10 3.79 25.77
CA ASN A 94 -3.30 4.57 26.12
C ASN A 94 -3.40 5.81 25.22
N THR A 95 -4.32 5.78 24.28
CA THR A 95 -4.61 6.86 23.34
C THR A 95 -5.88 6.58 22.57
N GLN A 96 -6.52 7.63 22.06
CA GLN A 96 -7.69 7.53 21.17
C GLN A 96 -7.31 7.49 19.68
N LYS A 97 -6.01 7.49 19.34
CA LYS A 97 -5.55 7.47 17.96
C LYS A 97 -5.68 6.08 17.35
N SER A 98 -6.06 6.01 16.09
CA SER A 98 -6.05 4.80 15.25
C SER A 98 -4.83 4.78 14.32
N SER A 99 -3.70 5.29 14.81
CA SER A 99 -2.42 5.30 14.10
C SER A 99 -1.26 5.26 15.06
N SER A 100 -0.13 4.70 14.62
CA SER A 100 1.12 4.65 15.38
C SER A 100 2.31 4.59 14.45
N VAL A 101 3.36 5.30 14.82
CA VAL A 101 4.67 5.15 14.19
C VAL A 101 5.33 3.89 14.77
N TYR A 102 6.02 3.14 13.93
CA TYR A 102 6.79 1.98 14.35
C TYR A 102 7.86 2.38 15.39
N GLY A 103 7.91 1.67 16.50
CA GLY A 103 8.84 1.94 17.61
C GLY A 103 9.69 0.72 18.02
N GLY A 104 9.77 -0.29 17.15
CA GLY A 104 10.51 -1.53 17.46
C GLY A 104 11.97 -1.50 17.05
N LYS A 105 12.55 -2.68 16.89
CA LYS A 105 13.93 -2.88 16.43
C LYS A 105 14.07 -2.43 14.97
N THR A 106 15.27 -2.02 14.56
CA THR A 106 15.56 -1.65 13.17
C THR A 106 15.11 -2.73 12.18
N LEU A 107 14.30 -2.33 11.22
CA LEU A 107 13.78 -3.21 10.18
C LEU A 107 14.84 -3.44 9.09
N GLN A 108 14.96 -4.66 8.63
CA GLN A 108 15.88 -5.03 7.56
C GLN A 108 15.25 -4.75 6.19
N LYS A 109 16.05 -4.20 5.27
CA LYS A 109 15.65 -3.94 3.89
C LYS A 109 15.43 -5.25 3.13
N ASN A 110 14.49 -5.27 2.19
CA ASN A 110 14.08 -6.44 1.43
C ASN A 110 13.53 -7.62 2.25
N LYS A 111 13.16 -7.37 3.51
CA LYS A 111 12.56 -8.39 4.37
C LYS A 111 11.08 -8.13 4.53
N VAL A 112 10.29 -9.21 4.52
CA VAL A 112 8.87 -9.18 4.81
C VAL A 112 8.66 -9.13 6.31
N TYR A 113 7.72 -8.29 6.72
CA TYR A 113 7.21 -8.22 8.07
C TYR A 113 5.70 -8.31 8.05
N TYR A 114 5.15 -8.84 9.11
CA TYR A 114 3.71 -8.95 9.33
C TYR A 114 3.35 -8.16 10.57
N TRP A 115 2.21 -7.49 10.54
CA TRP A 115 1.74 -6.78 11.69
C TRP A 115 0.24 -6.92 11.85
N LYS A 116 -0.22 -6.80 13.10
CA LYS A 116 -1.63 -6.74 13.46
C LYS A 116 -1.82 -5.85 14.66
N VAL A 117 -3.06 -5.47 14.90
CA VAL A 117 -3.44 -4.53 15.94
C VAL A 117 -4.75 -4.96 16.60
N ARG A 118 -4.89 -4.68 17.87
CA ARG A 118 -6.15 -4.67 18.60
C ARG A 118 -6.34 -3.33 19.30
N TYR A 119 -7.55 -3.02 19.71
CA TYR A 119 -7.87 -1.82 20.46
C TYR A 119 -8.75 -2.13 21.67
N TRP A 120 -8.82 -1.21 22.60
CA TRP A 120 -9.69 -1.25 23.77
C TRP A 120 -10.73 -0.14 23.65
N GLU A 121 -12.00 -0.46 23.88
CA GLU A 121 -13.10 0.50 23.97
C GLU A 121 -13.20 1.14 25.36
N ASN A 122 -12.76 0.39 26.37
CA ASN A 122 -12.61 0.82 27.76
C ASN A 122 -11.48 0.00 28.41
N GLU A 123 -11.27 0.13 29.72
CA GLU A 123 -10.15 -0.54 30.41
C GLU A 123 -10.21 -2.07 30.32
N ASP A 124 -11.42 -2.64 30.33
CA ASP A 124 -11.66 -4.09 30.46
C ASP A 124 -11.99 -4.77 29.12
N LEU A 125 -12.51 -4.03 28.14
CA LEU A 125 -13.02 -4.59 26.89
C LEU A 125 -12.07 -4.32 25.72
N SER A 126 -11.38 -5.36 25.27
CA SER A 126 -10.57 -5.31 24.05
C SER A 126 -11.24 -6.01 22.88
N SER A 127 -10.97 -5.50 21.67
CA SER A 127 -11.23 -6.25 20.44
C SER A 127 -10.35 -7.50 20.36
N VAL A 128 -10.67 -8.42 19.45
CA VAL A 128 -9.67 -9.37 18.97
C VAL A 128 -8.65 -8.66 18.09
N TYR A 129 -7.51 -9.29 17.85
CA TYR A 129 -6.55 -8.77 16.87
C TYR A 129 -7.13 -8.78 15.46
N SER A 130 -6.72 -7.82 14.65
CA SER A 130 -7.00 -7.82 13.21
C SER A 130 -6.36 -9.02 12.51
N GLU A 131 -6.81 -9.30 11.29
CA GLU A 131 -6.03 -10.14 10.38
C GLU A 131 -4.66 -9.50 10.14
N PRO A 132 -3.58 -10.30 10.07
CA PRO A 132 -2.24 -9.79 9.81
C PRO A 132 -2.14 -9.15 8.42
N GLN A 133 -1.40 -8.04 8.33
CA GLN A 133 -1.00 -7.42 7.08
C GLN A 133 0.51 -7.50 6.91
N ALA A 134 0.97 -7.78 5.69
CA ALA A 134 2.39 -7.81 5.39
C ALA A 134 2.88 -6.46 4.83
N PHE A 135 4.16 -6.17 5.01
CA PHE A 135 4.87 -5.07 4.35
C PHE A 135 6.33 -5.44 4.12
N VAL A 136 6.97 -4.77 3.16
CA VAL A 136 8.37 -4.95 2.81
C VAL A 136 9.08 -3.61 2.90
N ILE A 137 10.26 -3.58 3.50
CA ILE A 137 11.08 -2.37 3.50
C ILE A 137 11.86 -2.28 2.19
N ASP A 138 11.67 -1.17 1.48
CA ASP A 138 12.39 -0.89 0.22
C ASP A 138 13.91 -0.85 0.46
N PRO A 139 14.75 -1.38 -0.46
CA PRO A 139 16.20 -1.31 -0.33
C PRO A 139 16.73 0.12 -0.23
N ASN A 140 16.01 1.09 -0.78
CA ASN A 140 16.35 2.51 -0.73
C ASN A 140 15.60 3.28 0.37
N ALA A 141 14.98 2.57 1.32
CA ALA A 141 14.30 3.20 2.44
C ALA A 141 15.25 4.05 3.28
N SER A 142 14.75 5.17 3.78
CA SER A 142 15.45 6.07 4.71
C SER A 142 14.45 6.70 5.68
N SER A 143 14.95 7.23 6.79
CA SER A 143 14.12 7.82 7.85
C SER A 143 13.40 9.12 7.44
N ASP A 144 13.86 9.76 6.36
CA ASP A 144 13.33 11.01 5.83
C ASP A 144 12.40 10.84 4.63
N LYS A 145 12.17 9.59 4.20
CA LYS A 145 11.28 9.29 3.08
C LYS A 145 9.88 8.93 3.53
N PHE A 146 8.92 9.31 2.71
CA PHE A 146 7.54 8.83 2.78
C PHE A 146 7.31 7.81 1.67
N SER A 147 6.58 6.76 1.99
CA SER A 147 6.23 5.74 1.00
C SER A 147 5.25 6.28 -0.02
N GLN A 148 5.52 5.99 -1.28
CA GLN A 148 4.66 6.32 -2.41
C GLN A 148 4.52 5.07 -3.26
N GLU A 149 3.29 4.76 -3.69
CA GLU A 149 3.12 3.78 -4.76
C GLU A 149 3.55 4.42 -6.07
N PRO A 150 4.51 3.83 -6.79
CA PRO A 150 4.88 4.33 -8.11
C PRO A 150 3.68 4.17 -9.05
N LEU A 151 3.35 5.23 -9.75
CA LEU A 151 2.43 5.11 -10.89
C LEU A 151 3.14 4.31 -11.98
N LEU A 152 2.57 3.17 -12.36
CA LEU A 152 3.03 2.44 -13.52
C LEU A 152 2.77 3.31 -14.76
N ALA A 153 3.84 3.72 -15.41
CA ALA A 153 3.77 4.46 -16.66
C ALA A 153 4.23 3.55 -17.80
N THR A 154 3.43 3.46 -18.83
CA THR A 154 3.79 2.79 -20.10
C THR A 154 3.80 3.81 -21.20
N ASP A 155 4.82 3.75 -22.09
CA ASP A 155 4.83 4.56 -23.29
C ASP A 155 3.85 3.95 -24.30
N GLU A 156 2.93 4.78 -24.75
CA GLU A 156 1.89 4.40 -25.70
C GLU A 156 1.99 5.25 -26.94
N PHE A 157 1.83 4.63 -28.09
CA PHE A 157 1.81 5.30 -29.37
C PHE A 157 0.39 5.37 -29.93
N PRO A 158 0.03 6.42 -30.68
CA PRO A 158 -1.29 6.50 -31.29
C PRO A 158 -1.52 5.34 -32.26
N ILE A 159 -2.70 4.76 -32.20
CA ILE A 159 -3.13 3.69 -33.10
C ILE A 159 -3.52 4.29 -34.49
N ILE A 160 -4.08 5.50 -34.47
CA ILE A 160 -4.42 6.24 -35.67
C ILE A 160 -3.67 7.56 -35.67
N THR A 161 -2.96 7.82 -36.77
CA THR A 161 -2.35 9.11 -37.02
C THR A 161 -2.85 9.61 -38.37
N LYS A 162 -3.54 10.75 -38.35
CA LYS A 162 -3.95 11.45 -39.59
C LYS A 162 -3.19 12.77 -39.68
N LYS A 163 -2.51 12.97 -40.79
CA LYS A 163 -1.78 14.19 -41.10
C LYS A 163 -2.58 15.00 -42.12
N THR A 164 -2.80 16.26 -41.81
CA THR A 164 -3.31 17.26 -42.74
C THR A 164 -2.30 18.39 -42.86
N GLU A 165 -2.51 19.33 -43.75
CA GLU A 165 -1.60 20.47 -43.89
C GLU A 165 -1.58 21.28 -42.58
N GLY A 166 -0.45 21.30 -41.89
CA GLY A 166 -0.23 22.02 -40.62
C GLY A 166 -0.77 21.37 -39.37
N SER A 167 -1.38 20.20 -39.41
CA SER A 167 -1.91 19.55 -38.22
C SER A 167 -1.81 18.02 -38.22
N TYR A 168 -1.84 17.45 -37.02
CA TYR A 168 -1.88 16.00 -36.79
C TYR A 168 -3.04 15.67 -35.88
N PHE A 169 -3.78 14.63 -36.25
CA PHE A 169 -4.77 14.00 -35.38
C PHE A 169 -4.22 12.66 -34.87
N LEU A 170 -4.15 12.47 -33.57
CA LEU A 170 -3.59 11.28 -32.91
C LEU A 170 -4.69 10.62 -32.08
N ASP A 171 -5.01 9.37 -32.36
CA ASP A 171 -6.03 8.60 -31.65
C ASP A 171 -5.40 7.38 -30.99
N PHE A 172 -5.47 7.33 -29.68
CA PHE A 172 -4.95 6.22 -28.85
C PHE A 172 -6.01 5.15 -28.55
N ARG A 173 -7.25 5.35 -29.00
CA ARG A 173 -8.39 4.43 -28.76
C ARG A 173 -8.68 4.11 -27.30
N LYS A 174 -8.24 4.94 -26.38
CA LYS A 174 -8.49 4.80 -24.96
C LYS A 174 -8.45 6.14 -24.25
N ALA A 175 -9.20 6.23 -23.15
CA ALA A 175 -9.08 7.32 -22.20
C ALA A 175 -8.15 6.89 -21.07
N ALA A 176 -7.20 7.74 -20.69
CA ALA A 176 -6.27 7.47 -19.61
C ALA A 176 -5.78 8.78 -18.97
N PHE A 177 -5.34 8.70 -17.73
CA PHE A 177 -4.51 9.75 -17.17
C PHE A 177 -3.11 9.62 -17.78
N ALA A 178 -2.71 10.58 -18.59
CA ALA A 178 -1.48 10.49 -19.35
C ALA A 178 -0.68 11.79 -19.34
N LYS A 179 0.61 11.66 -19.60
CA LYS A 179 1.50 12.78 -19.92
C LYS A 179 1.85 12.67 -21.40
N LEU A 180 1.64 13.74 -22.12
CA LEU A 180 2.00 13.79 -23.54
C LEU A 180 3.50 14.08 -23.67
N LYS A 181 4.21 13.25 -24.44
CA LYS A 181 5.61 13.46 -24.85
C LYS A 181 5.65 13.69 -26.36
N ILE A 182 6.20 14.84 -26.76
CA ILE A 182 6.37 15.20 -28.18
C ILE A 182 7.86 15.44 -28.41
N GLU A 183 8.42 14.80 -29.43
CA GLU A 183 9.77 15.03 -29.88
C GLU A 183 9.74 15.82 -31.19
N LEU A 184 10.35 17.00 -31.21
CA LEU A 184 10.42 17.87 -32.35
C LEU A 184 11.81 17.81 -32.98
N SER A 185 11.88 17.59 -34.30
CA SER A 185 13.15 17.43 -35.04
C SER A 185 13.83 18.76 -35.39
N SER A 186 13.13 19.88 -35.35
CA SER A 186 13.71 21.20 -35.50
C SER A 186 12.95 22.28 -34.73
N ILE A 187 13.69 23.21 -34.14
CA ILE A 187 13.13 24.36 -33.44
C ILE A 187 13.48 25.60 -34.30
N LYS A 188 12.56 26.02 -35.15
CA LYS A 188 12.49 27.43 -35.52
C LYS A 188 11.47 28.04 -34.59
N ASN A 189 11.63 29.33 -34.26
CA ASN A 189 10.70 30.08 -33.38
C ASN A 189 9.25 29.92 -33.81
N ASP A 190 8.65 28.80 -33.48
CA ASP A 190 7.29 28.44 -33.82
C ASP A 190 6.56 27.87 -32.64
N SER A 191 5.25 27.92 -32.64
CA SER A 191 4.39 27.43 -31.56
C SER A 191 3.61 26.20 -32.03
N VAL A 192 3.48 25.22 -31.14
CA VAL A 192 2.64 24.05 -31.35
C VAL A 192 1.41 24.17 -30.46
N LEU A 193 0.24 24.20 -31.08
CA LEU A 193 -1.03 24.17 -30.36
C LEU A 193 -1.45 22.71 -30.16
N ILE A 194 -1.71 22.31 -28.91
CA ILE A 194 -2.16 20.96 -28.57
C ILE A 194 -3.57 21.06 -28.02
N SER A 195 -4.49 20.32 -28.60
CA SER A 195 -5.85 20.15 -28.11
C SER A 195 -6.06 18.67 -27.70
N VAL A 196 -6.68 18.46 -26.54
CA VAL A 196 -6.97 17.13 -26.00
C VAL A 196 -8.48 17.00 -25.87
N GLY A 197 -9.04 15.88 -26.34
CA GLY A 197 -10.47 15.60 -26.30
C GLY A 197 -10.76 14.16 -25.86
#